data_46cc2a1bc95a9b47e940871064b4dee7
#
_entry.id   46cc2a1bc95a9b47e940871064b4dee7
#
_cell.length_a   1.000
_cell.length_b   1.000
_cell.length_c   1.000
_cell.angle_alpha   90.00
_cell.angle_beta   90.00
_cell.angle_gamma   90.00
#
_symmetry.space_group_name_H-M   'P 1'
#
loop_
_entity.id
_entity.type
_entity.pdbx_description
1 polymer ?
#
loop_
_entity_poly.entity_id
_entity_poly.type
_entity_poly.pdbx_seq_one_letter_code
_entity_poly.pdbx_strand_id
1 'polypeptide(L)'
;MYRKLGTYWKKFMLGGVMLSILIFLFPPLYGEGYDTIGSLLNGQFSHIMDKSLFYDLNDTYFGVLIFLTLILLTKVFASSATNAGGGCGGIFAPSLYLGCIAGFIFAHTSNYFPFTMYISEKNFALLGMAGIMSGVMHAPLTGVFLIAELTGGYDLFLPLMIVSISSYITILMFEPHSIYSMRLAQKGELLTHHKDRAVLTLLRADSVIEKDFQMVSPEMTLGDMVKVISRSGRNTFPVVDERG
;
A
#
# COMPACT_ATOMS: atom_id res chain seq x y z
N MET A 1 -13.55 -4.50 13.40
CA MET A 1 -13.26 -4.86 14.81
C MET A 1 -12.51 -3.71 15.51
N TYR A 2 -11.34 -3.29 15.08
CA TYR A 2 -10.50 -2.26 15.71
C TYR A 2 -11.13 -0.86 15.79
N ARG A 3 -12.02 -0.48 14.86
CA ARG A 3 -12.65 0.86 14.83
C ARG A 3 -13.56 1.12 16.04
N LYS A 4 -14.07 0.06 16.69
CA LYS A 4 -14.95 0.15 17.88
C LYS A 4 -14.19 0.19 19.22
N LEU A 5 -12.88 -0.08 19.21
CA LEU A 5 -12.05 -0.05 20.42
C LEU A 5 -11.49 1.37 20.63
N GLY A 6 -12.07 2.11 21.57
CA GLY A 6 -11.76 3.52 21.82
C GLY A 6 -10.38 3.81 22.41
N THR A 7 -9.68 2.83 23.01
CA THR A 7 -8.43 3.04 23.74
C THR A 7 -7.24 2.39 23.04
N TYR A 8 -6.12 3.12 22.88
CA TYR A 8 -4.89 2.62 22.25
C TYR A 8 -4.37 1.32 22.87
N TRP A 9 -4.34 1.23 24.20
CA TRP A 9 -3.89 0.05 24.92
C TRP A 9 -4.70 -1.20 24.60
N LYS A 10 -6.02 -1.07 24.45
CA LYS A 10 -6.88 -2.21 24.07
C LYS A 10 -6.60 -2.68 22.64
N LYS A 11 -6.33 -1.77 21.73
CA LYS A 11 -5.95 -2.10 20.34
C LYS A 11 -4.61 -2.80 20.30
N PHE A 12 -3.62 -2.29 21.04
CA PHE A 12 -2.28 -2.88 21.14
C PHE A 12 -2.35 -4.29 21.72
N MET A 13 -3.00 -4.46 22.86
CA MET A 13 -3.13 -5.78 23.51
C MET A 13 -3.83 -6.79 22.61
N LEU A 14 -4.95 -6.41 21.98
CA LEU A 14 -5.68 -7.30 21.09
C LEU A 14 -4.85 -7.66 19.86
N GLY A 15 -4.20 -6.67 19.25
CA GLY A 15 -3.32 -6.88 18.10
C GLY A 15 -2.12 -7.76 18.44
N GLY A 16 -1.48 -7.51 19.58
CA GLY A 16 -0.35 -8.29 20.08
C GLY A 16 -0.70 -9.74 20.36
N VAL A 17 -1.80 -9.99 21.09
CA VAL A 17 -2.26 -11.37 21.39
C VAL A 17 -2.62 -12.11 20.10
N MET A 18 -3.38 -11.46 19.20
CA MET A 18 -3.73 -12.06 17.90
C MET A 18 -2.49 -12.40 17.08
N LEU A 19 -1.54 -11.48 17.01
CA LEU A 19 -0.29 -11.68 16.26
C LEU A 19 0.56 -12.79 16.89
N SER A 20 0.67 -12.84 18.22
CA SER A 20 1.40 -13.89 18.94
C SER A 20 0.83 -15.29 18.66
N ILE A 21 -0.49 -15.43 18.68
CA ILE A 21 -1.14 -16.70 18.35
C ILE A 21 -0.87 -17.09 16.88
N LEU A 22 -0.97 -16.15 15.95
CA LEU A 22 -0.72 -16.43 14.53
C LEU A 22 0.73 -16.82 14.28
N ILE A 23 1.71 -16.15 14.89
CA ILE A 23 3.13 -16.47 14.74
C ILE A 23 3.45 -17.83 15.40
N PHE A 24 2.82 -18.14 16.54
CA PHE A 24 3.00 -19.43 17.20
C PHE A 24 2.49 -20.59 16.34
N LEU A 25 1.34 -20.40 15.68
CA LEU A 25 0.78 -21.42 14.78
C LEU A 25 1.57 -21.49 13.44
N PHE A 26 1.94 -20.35 12.91
CA PHE A 26 2.62 -20.21 11.63
C PHE A 26 3.87 -19.33 11.77
N PRO A 27 5.02 -19.90 12.18
CA PRO A 27 6.27 -19.16 12.34
C PRO A 27 6.71 -18.33 11.12
N PRO A 28 6.46 -18.74 9.85
CA PRO A 28 6.75 -17.93 8.68
C PRO A 28 5.99 -16.59 8.57
N LEU A 29 4.99 -16.36 9.44
CA LEU A 29 4.31 -15.05 9.53
C LEU A 29 5.16 -14.01 10.26
N TYR A 30 6.17 -14.42 10.99
CA TYR A 30 7.08 -13.51 11.69
C TYR A 30 7.92 -12.71 10.69
N GLY A 31 8.03 -11.43 10.95
CA GLY A 31 8.81 -10.52 10.12
C GLY A 31 8.23 -10.28 8.72
N GLU A 32 9.08 -9.93 7.80
CA GLU A 32 8.71 -9.57 6.43
C GLU A 32 8.53 -10.78 5.51
N GLY A 33 9.11 -11.93 5.87
CA GLY A 33 8.97 -13.19 5.15
C GLY A 33 10.05 -13.46 4.09
N TYR A 34 11.13 -12.68 4.07
CA TYR A 34 12.22 -12.88 3.10
C TYR A 34 12.89 -14.25 3.20
N ASP A 35 13.04 -14.81 4.40
CA ASP A 35 13.59 -16.15 4.61
C ASP A 35 12.74 -17.22 3.92
N THR A 36 11.42 -17.09 4.03
CA THR A 36 10.48 -18.00 3.37
C THR A 36 10.51 -17.81 1.84
N ILE A 37 10.59 -16.58 1.35
CA ILE A 37 10.75 -16.30 -0.08
C ILE A 37 12.04 -16.96 -0.58
N GLY A 38 13.17 -16.77 0.13
CA GLY A 38 14.44 -17.38 -0.20
C GLY A 38 14.37 -18.91 -0.25
N SER A 39 13.72 -19.53 0.74
CA SER A 39 13.54 -20.99 0.79
C SER A 39 12.71 -21.52 -0.40
N LEU A 40 11.61 -20.81 -0.75
CA LEU A 40 10.78 -21.18 -1.91
C LEU A 40 11.55 -21.05 -3.23
N LEU A 41 12.31 -19.96 -3.42
CA LEU A 41 13.07 -19.73 -4.64
C LEU A 41 14.26 -20.69 -4.80
N ASN A 42 14.79 -21.21 -3.69
CA ASN A 42 15.88 -22.19 -3.69
C ASN A 42 15.39 -23.65 -3.68
N GLY A 43 14.09 -23.89 -3.69
CA GLY A 43 13.50 -25.23 -3.66
C GLY A 43 13.60 -25.94 -2.30
N GLN A 44 13.86 -25.18 -1.22
CA GLN A 44 14.03 -25.69 0.14
C GLN A 44 12.75 -25.53 0.97
N PHE A 45 11.61 -25.89 0.41
CA PHE A 45 10.31 -25.68 1.04
C PHE A 45 10.06 -26.55 2.27
N SER A 46 10.80 -27.68 2.44
CA SER A 46 10.75 -28.48 3.66
C SER A 46 11.13 -27.69 4.90
N HIS A 47 12.12 -26.81 4.80
CA HIS A 47 12.58 -25.99 5.92
C HIS A 47 11.56 -24.95 6.41
N ILE A 48 10.55 -24.64 5.61
CA ILE A 48 9.52 -23.65 5.99
C ILE A 48 8.67 -24.21 7.14
N MET A 49 8.51 -25.51 7.24
CA MET A 49 7.69 -26.18 8.24
C MET A 49 8.47 -26.66 9.47
N ASP A 50 9.81 -26.64 9.45
CA ASP A 50 10.69 -27.21 10.48
C ASP A 50 10.42 -26.69 11.89
N LYS A 51 9.95 -25.46 12.04
CA LYS A 51 9.67 -24.81 13.33
C LYS A 51 8.17 -24.68 13.62
N SER A 52 7.31 -25.33 12.84
CA SER A 52 5.86 -25.24 13.00
C SER A 52 5.29 -26.47 13.71
N LEU A 53 4.08 -26.31 14.27
CA LEU A 53 3.30 -27.43 14.82
C LEU A 53 2.86 -28.44 13.73
N PHE A 54 3.06 -28.10 12.45
CA PHE A 54 2.65 -28.89 11.29
C PHE A 54 3.83 -29.66 10.67
N TYR A 55 4.94 -29.83 11.41
CA TYR A 55 6.14 -30.51 10.91
C TYR A 55 5.84 -31.91 10.32
N ASP A 56 4.97 -32.68 10.98
CA ASP A 56 4.59 -34.03 10.54
C ASP A 56 3.90 -34.08 9.15
N LEU A 57 3.38 -32.94 8.67
CA LEU A 57 2.76 -32.81 7.35
C LEU A 57 3.78 -32.52 6.24
N ASN A 58 5.04 -32.30 6.57
CA ASN A 58 6.09 -31.93 5.62
C ASN A 58 6.34 -33.00 4.55
N ASP A 59 6.21 -34.27 4.89
CA ASP A 59 6.41 -35.39 3.97
C ASP A 59 5.25 -35.61 3.00
N THR A 60 4.16 -34.85 3.15
CA THR A 60 2.99 -35.01 2.31
C THR A 60 2.89 -33.84 1.33
N TYR A 61 2.78 -34.14 0.04
CA TYR A 61 2.59 -33.14 -1.02
C TYR A 61 1.47 -32.11 -0.70
N PHE A 62 0.32 -32.60 -0.28
CA PHE A 62 -0.81 -31.76 0.11
C PHE A 62 -0.57 -31.00 1.42
N GLY A 63 0.29 -31.51 2.32
CA GLY A 63 0.60 -30.83 3.57
C GLY A 63 1.27 -29.48 3.34
N VAL A 64 2.25 -29.42 2.45
CA VAL A 64 2.93 -28.18 2.07
C VAL A 64 1.94 -27.20 1.44
N LEU A 65 1.06 -27.66 0.54
CA LEU A 65 0.06 -26.82 -0.12
C LEU A 65 -0.95 -26.23 0.89
N ILE A 66 -1.47 -27.05 1.79
CA ILE A 66 -2.42 -26.60 2.82
C ILE A 66 -1.75 -25.58 3.73
N PHE A 67 -0.52 -25.86 4.17
CA PHE A 67 0.22 -24.97 5.04
C PHE A 67 0.48 -23.60 4.41
N LEU A 68 0.98 -23.57 3.16
CA LEU A 68 1.21 -22.32 2.42
C LEU A 68 -0.09 -21.57 2.13
N THR A 69 -1.17 -22.28 1.86
CA THR A 69 -2.50 -21.65 1.67
C THR A 69 -3.01 -21.01 2.96
N LEU A 70 -2.82 -21.66 4.12
CA LEU A 70 -3.15 -21.09 5.41
C LEU A 70 -2.30 -19.87 5.74
N ILE A 71 -1.00 -19.89 5.41
CA ILE A 71 -0.12 -18.73 5.54
C ILE A 71 -0.62 -17.58 4.66
N LEU A 72 -0.97 -17.85 3.40
CA LEU A 72 -1.47 -16.85 2.46
C LEU A 72 -2.71 -16.15 3.00
N LEU A 73 -3.65 -16.89 3.56
CA LEU A 73 -4.87 -16.34 4.17
C LEU A 73 -4.58 -15.57 5.46
N THR A 74 -3.73 -16.12 6.33
CA THR A 74 -3.47 -15.54 7.65
C THR A 74 -2.53 -14.35 7.63
N LYS A 75 -1.63 -14.22 6.64
CA LYS A 75 -0.69 -13.08 6.51
C LYS A 75 -1.41 -11.74 6.41
N VAL A 76 -2.53 -11.68 5.70
CA VAL A 76 -3.35 -10.46 5.60
C VAL A 76 -3.86 -10.02 6.99
N PHE A 77 -4.33 -10.99 7.78
CA PHE A 77 -4.77 -10.71 9.16
C PHE A 77 -3.62 -10.31 10.07
N ALA A 78 -2.45 -10.97 9.96
CA ALA A 78 -1.26 -10.64 10.72
C ALA A 78 -0.77 -9.21 10.43
N SER A 79 -0.65 -8.83 9.16
CA SER A 79 -0.26 -7.47 8.74
C SER A 79 -1.28 -6.42 9.19
N SER A 80 -2.57 -6.74 9.10
CA SER A 80 -3.65 -5.85 9.57
C SER A 80 -3.63 -5.70 11.10
N ALA A 81 -3.36 -6.76 11.85
CA ALA A 81 -3.25 -6.74 13.29
C ALA A 81 -2.07 -5.89 13.77
N THR A 82 -0.92 -6.01 13.11
CA THR A 82 0.26 -5.19 13.38
C THR A 82 -0.04 -3.70 13.22
N ASN A 83 -0.57 -3.31 12.05
CA ASN A 83 -0.89 -1.91 11.76
C ASN A 83 -2.00 -1.35 12.65
N ALA A 84 -3.05 -2.13 12.90
CA ALA A 84 -4.17 -1.72 13.75
C ALA A 84 -3.81 -1.69 15.25
N GLY A 85 -2.83 -2.50 15.67
CA GLY A 85 -2.27 -2.49 17.02
C GLY A 85 -1.34 -1.32 17.30
N GLY A 86 -1.01 -0.50 16.29
CA GLY A 86 -0.10 0.64 16.41
C GLY A 86 1.34 0.35 15.99
N GLY A 87 1.60 -0.83 15.43
CA GLY A 87 2.89 -1.16 14.83
C GLY A 87 3.11 -0.43 13.52
N CYS A 88 4.36 -0.09 13.22
CA CYS A 88 4.77 0.51 11.97
C CYS A 88 5.12 -0.61 10.98
N GLY A 89 4.18 -1.02 10.14
CA GLY A 89 4.38 -2.07 9.14
C GLY A 89 4.12 -1.56 7.71
N GLY A 90 5.09 -1.80 6.81
CA GLY A 90 4.89 -1.57 5.38
C GLY A 90 3.96 -2.63 4.77
N ILE A 91 3.36 -2.29 3.63
CA ILE A 91 2.51 -3.23 2.87
C ILE A 91 3.31 -3.88 1.74
N PHE A 92 4.42 -3.29 1.36
CA PHE A 92 5.26 -3.72 0.23
C PHE A 92 5.77 -5.16 0.39
N ALA A 93 6.58 -5.43 1.43
CA ALA A 93 7.16 -6.75 1.67
C ALA A 93 6.10 -7.86 1.89
N PRO A 94 5.03 -7.63 2.70
CA PRO A 94 3.93 -8.58 2.78
C PRO A 94 3.24 -8.86 1.45
N SER A 95 3.14 -7.89 0.54
CA SER A 95 2.55 -8.11 -0.78
C SER A 95 3.43 -9.01 -1.66
N LEU A 96 4.75 -8.76 -1.68
CA LEU A 96 5.71 -9.63 -2.37
C LEU A 96 5.65 -11.07 -1.85
N TYR A 97 5.63 -11.21 -0.54
CA TYR A 97 5.51 -12.49 0.14
C TYR A 97 4.25 -13.27 -0.29
N LEU A 98 3.10 -12.60 -0.29
CA LEU A 98 1.84 -13.20 -0.74
C LEU A 98 1.91 -13.60 -2.22
N GLY A 99 2.52 -12.75 -3.08
CA GLY A 99 2.72 -13.04 -4.49
C GLY A 99 3.59 -14.27 -4.72
N CYS A 100 4.71 -14.36 -3.99
CA CYS A 100 5.62 -15.49 -4.04
C CYS A 100 4.89 -16.81 -3.72
N ILE A 101 4.17 -16.83 -2.60
CA ILE A 101 3.43 -18.02 -2.16
C ILE A 101 2.32 -18.38 -3.15
N ALA A 102 1.55 -17.40 -3.63
CA ALA A 102 0.46 -17.65 -4.58
C ALA A 102 0.98 -18.22 -5.91
N GLY A 103 2.07 -17.66 -6.44
CA GLY A 103 2.73 -18.17 -7.64
C GLY A 103 3.29 -19.58 -7.46
N PHE A 104 3.93 -19.84 -6.32
CA PHE A 104 4.43 -21.16 -5.96
C PHE A 104 3.28 -22.18 -5.87
N ILE A 105 2.22 -21.89 -5.11
CA ILE A 105 1.05 -22.78 -4.97
C ILE A 105 0.46 -23.11 -6.33
N PHE A 106 0.32 -22.13 -7.22
CA PHE A 106 -0.20 -22.33 -8.55
C PHE A 106 0.65 -23.32 -9.35
N ALA A 107 1.97 -23.11 -9.41
CA ALA A 107 2.87 -24.00 -10.16
C ALA A 107 2.93 -25.40 -9.54
N HIS A 108 3.06 -25.47 -8.22
CA HIS A 108 3.11 -26.75 -7.50
C HIS A 108 1.81 -27.54 -7.70
N THR A 109 0.65 -26.91 -7.59
CA THR A 109 -0.65 -27.55 -7.86
C THR A 109 -0.77 -27.99 -9.33
N SER A 110 -0.33 -27.17 -10.28
CA SER A 110 -0.35 -27.51 -11.70
C SER A 110 0.52 -28.71 -12.02
N ASN A 111 1.69 -28.82 -11.39
CA ASN A 111 2.62 -29.95 -11.58
C ASN A 111 2.08 -31.28 -11.03
N TYR A 112 1.06 -31.24 -10.17
CA TYR A 112 0.41 -32.46 -9.69
C TYR A 112 -0.43 -33.13 -10.77
N PHE A 113 -0.97 -32.37 -11.73
CA PHE A 113 -1.81 -32.91 -12.78
C PHE A 113 -0.96 -33.48 -13.93
N PRO A 114 -1.12 -34.76 -14.31
CA PRO A 114 -0.27 -35.43 -15.31
C PRO A 114 -0.46 -34.89 -16.73
N PHE A 115 -1.47 -34.08 -16.97
CA PHE A 115 -1.78 -33.49 -18.29
C PHE A 115 -1.10 -32.15 -18.55
N THR A 116 -0.40 -31.56 -17.58
CA THR A 116 0.26 -30.27 -17.71
C THR A 116 1.77 -30.46 -17.95
N MET A 117 2.36 -29.57 -18.79
CA MET A 117 3.81 -29.48 -18.88
C MET A 117 4.37 -29.09 -17.51
N TYR A 118 5.55 -29.61 -17.17
CA TYR A 118 6.24 -29.19 -15.95
C TYR A 118 6.51 -27.69 -15.95
N ILE A 119 6.06 -27.04 -14.90
CA ILE A 119 6.17 -25.60 -14.69
C ILE A 119 7.16 -25.34 -13.57
N SER A 120 8.14 -24.46 -13.80
CA SER A 120 9.10 -24.07 -12.78
C SER A 120 8.44 -23.30 -11.64
N GLU A 121 8.42 -23.88 -10.44
CA GLU A 121 7.83 -23.27 -9.24
C GLU A 121 8.53 -21.95 -8.88
N LYS A 122 9.86 -21.91 -9.03
CA LYS A 122 10.68 -20.70 -8.85
C LYS A 122 10.21 -19.56 -9.77
N ASN A 123 10.05 -19.84 -11.06
CA ASN A 123 9.67 -18.82 -12.02
C ASN A 123 8.26 -18.29 -11.74
N PHE A 124 7.32 -19.17 -11.40
CA PHE A 124 5.97 -18.78 -11.08
C PHE A 124 5.87 -18.03 -9.74
N ALA A 125 6.70 -18.36 -8.76
CA ALA A 125 6.83 -17.56 -7.54
C ALA A 125 7.27 -16.11 -7.84
N LEU A 126 8.26 -15.92 -8.72
CA LEU A 126 8.71 -14.60 -9.19
C LEU A 126 7.63 -13.86 -9.97
N LEU A 127 6.92 -14.56 -10.87
CA LEU A 127 5.79 -13.98 -11.61
C LEU A 127 4.65 -13.55 -10.67
N GLY A 128 4.36 -14.35 -9.66
CA GLY A 128 3.39 -14.02 -8.63
C GLY A 128 3.76 -12.76 -7.84
N MET A 129 5.05 -12.59 -7.50
CA MET A 129 5.55 -11.37 -6.85
C MET A 129 5.31 -10.13 -7.70
N ALA A 130 5.66 -10.18 -9.00
CA ALA A 130 5.44 -9.07 -9.93
C ALA A 130 3.95 -8.79 -10.14
N GLY A 131 3.12 -9.83 -10.24
CA GLY A 131 1.69 -9.71 -10.39
C GLY A 131 1.01 -9.01 -9.22
N ILE A 132 1.32 -9.42 -7.98
CA ILE A 132 0.76 -8.75 -6.78
C ILE A 132 1.27 -7.31 -6.64
N MET A 133 2.55 -7.05 -6.93
CA MET A 133 3.07 -5.68 -6.94
C MET A 133 2.27 -4.79 -7.89
N SER A 134 2.04 -5.28 -9.09
CA SER A 134 1.29 -4.54 -10.12
C SER A 134 -0.14 -4.28 -9.70
N GLY A 135 -0.81 -5.26 -9.11
CA GLY A 135 -2.20 -5.15 -8.66
C GLY A 135 -2.38 -4.27 -7.43
N VAL A 136 -1.53 -4.42 -6.40
CA VAL A 136 -1.67 -3.71 -5.12
C VAL A 136 -1.16 -2.27 -5.20
N MET A 137 -0.01 -2.08 -5.87
CA MET A 137 0.66 -0.76 -5.94
C MET A 137 0.26 0.04 -7.18
N HIS A 138 -0.42 -0.57 -8.15
CA HIS A 138 -0.69 0.01 -9.48
C HIS A 138 0.60 0.43 -10.21
N ALA A 139 1.66 -0.37 -10.07
CA ALA A 139 2.99 -0.08 -10.59
C ALA A 139 3.56 -1.26 -11.38
N PRO A 140 3.03 -1.58 -12.58
CA PRO A 140 3.45 -2.76 -13.33
C PRO A 140 4.93 -2.73 -13.73
N LEU A 141 5.45 -1.60 -14.16
CA LEU A 141 6.87 -1.48 -14.50
C LEU A 141 7.78 -1.69 -13.29
N THR A 142 7.39 -1.14 -12.13
CA THR A 142 8.14 -1.37 -10.88
C THR A 142 8.18 -2.86 -10.53
N GLY A 143 7.06 -3.58 -10.67
CA GLY A 143 7.01 -5.01 -10.45
C GLY A 143 7.97 -5.78 -11.36
N VAL A 144 7.96 -5.46 -12.67
CA VAL A 144 8.82 -6.11 -13.67
C VAL A 144 10.31 -5.87 -13.37
N PHE A 145 10.72 -4.60 -13.23
CA PHE A 145 12.12 -4.25 -13.03
C PHE A 145 12.65 -4.69 -11.67
N LEU A 146 11.84 -4.61 -10.62
CA LEU A 146 12.23 -5.09 -9.29
C LEU A 146 12.57 -6.58 -9.33
N ILE A 147 11.74 -7.40 -9.95
CA ILE A 147 11.96 -8.85 -9.99
C ILE A 147 13.12 -9.19 -10.93
N ALA A 148 13.27 -8.51 -12.06
CA ALA A 148 14.41 -8.67 -12.94
C ALA A 148 15.73 -8.34 -12.24
N GLU A 149 15.77 -7.26 -11.44
CA GLU A 149 16.94 -6.88 -10.65
C GLU A 149 17.24 -7.88 -9.53
N LEU A 150 16.22 -8.33 -8.79
CA LEU A 150 16.37 -9.33 -7.74
C LEU A 150 16.91 -10.68 -8.26
N THR A 151 16.58 -11.05 -9.49
CA THR A 151 17.05 -12.30 -10.12
C THR A 151 18.40 -12.15 -10.81
N GLY A 152 18.88 -10.91 -10.96
CA GLY A 152 20.12 -10.60 -11.66
C GLY A 152 20.07 -10.89 -13.18
N GLY A 153 18.87 -10.97 -13.76
CA GLY A 153 18.70 -11.28 -15.19
C GLY A 153 17.33 -10.90 -15.75
N TYR A 154 17.26 -10.80 -17.07
CA TYR A 154 16.07 -10.42 -17.82
C TYR A 154 15.39 -11.60 -18.55
N ASP A 155 15.76 -12.84 -18.23
CA ASP A 155 15.24 -14.04 -18.90
C ASP A 155 13.72 -14.18 -18.77
N LEU A 156 13.17 -13.72 -17.65
CA LEU A 156 11.73 -13.72 -17.37
C LEU A 156 11.03 -12.39 -17.75
N PHE A 157 11.71 -11.46 -18.44
CA PHE A 157 11.19 -10.13 -18.69
C PHE A 157 9.83 -10.14 -19.40
N LEU A 158 9.70 -10.91 -20.47
CA LEU A 158 8.44 -11.01 -21.22
C LEU A 158 7.31 -11.63 -20.38
N PRO A 159 7.47 -12.77 -19.70
CA PRO A 159 6.47 -13.29 -18.76
C PRO A 159 6.12 -12.32 -17.64
N LEU A 160 7.10 -11.61 -17.05
CA LEU A 160 6.88 -10.60 -16.02
C LEU A 160 6.01 -9.46 -16.54
N MET A 161 6.26 -8.96 -17.76
CA MET A 161 5.44 -7.92 -18.38
C MET A 161 4.00 -8.39 -18.57
N ILE A 162 3.79 -9.59 -19.12
CA ILE A 162 2.45 -10.12 -19.37
C ILE A 162 1.66 -10.22 -18.06
N VAL A 163 2.25 -10.83 -17.03
CA VAL A 163 1.58 -11.01 -15.73
C VAL A 163 1.32 -9.66 -15.05
N SER A 164 2.30 -8.76 -15.06
CA SER A 164 2.17 -7.44 -14.44
C SER A 164 1.09 -6.59 -15.09
N ILE A 165 1.04 -6.54 -16.42
CA ILE A 165 0.04 -5.77 -17.17
C ILE A 165 -1.35 -6.40 -16.98
N SER A 166 -1.45 -7.72 -17.08
CA SER A 166 -2.73 -8.43 -16.89
C SER A 166 -3.28 -8.21 -15.48
N SER A 167 -2.44 -8.30 -14.46
CA SER A 167 -2.81 -8.03 -13.07
C SER A 167 -3.28 -6.59 -12.88
N TYR A 168 -2.54 -5.62 -13.45
CA TYR A 168 -2.88 -4.20 -13.39
C TYR A 168 -4.23 -3.90 -14.05
N ILE A 169 -4.45 -4.41 -15.27
CA ILE A 169 -5.73 -4.21 -15.97
C ILE A 169 -6.87 -4.84 -15.19
N THR A 170 -6.66 -6.04 -14.65
CA THR A 170 -7.68 -6.73 -13.86
C THR A 170 -8.08 -5.93 -12.63
N ILE A 171 -7.11 -5.44 -11.86
CA ILE A 171 -7.43 -4.70 -10.63
C ILE A 171 -8.13 -3.37 -10.92
N LEU A 172 -7.80 -2.68 -12.01
CA LEU A 172 -8.47 -1.44 -12.41
C LEU A 172 -9.99 -1.59 -12.60
N MET A 173 -10.46 -2.80 -12.93
CA MET A 173 -11.89 -3.09 -13.07
C MET A 173 -12.61 -3.11 -11.70
N PHE A 174 -11.88 -3.34 -10.60
CA PHE A 174 -12.43 -3.47 -9.25
C PHE A 174 -12.08 -2.27 -8.36
N GLU A 175 -10.85 -1.79 -8.45
CA GLU A 175 -10.33 -0.70 -7.62
C GLU A 175 -9.48 0.26 -8.47
N PRO A 176 -9.96 1.48 -8.70
CA PRO A 176 -9.25 2.46 -9.54
C PRO A 176 -8.05 3.10 -8.85
N HIS A 177 -7.90 2.89 -7.55
CA HIS A 177 -6.87 3.53 -6.75
C HIS A 177 -5.92 2.52 -6.13
N SER A 178 -4.61 2.82 -6.16
CA SER A 178 -3.63 2.02 -5.44
C SER A 178 -3.88 2.08 -3.93
N ILE A 179 -3.38 1.11 -3.19
CA ILE A 179 -3.54 1.06 -1.73
C ILE A 179 -3.02 2.33 -1.03
N TYR A 180 -2.06 3.02 -1.61
CA TYR A 180 -1.50 4.28 -1.08
C TYR A 180 -2.39 5.48 -1.40
N SER A 181 -2.93 5.56 -2.61
CA SER A 181 -3.77 6.68 -3.04
C SER A 181 -5.22 6.57 -2.58
N MET A 182 -5.68 5.37 -2.23
CA MET A 182 -7.05 5.12 -1.77
C MET A 182 -7.46 6.01 -0.59
N ARG A 183 -6.57 6.19 0.40
CA ARG A 183 -6.87 7.05 1.56
C ARG A 183 -7.01 8.52 1.20
N LEU A 184 -6.21 9.01 0.25
CA LEU A 184 -6.29 10.37 -0.25
C LEU A 184 -7.56 10.56 -1.10
N ALA A 185 -7.89 9.56 -1.93
CA ALA A 185 -9.14 9.55 -2.69
C ALA A 185 -10.37 9.61 -1.79
N GLN A 186 -10.41 8.82 -0.71
CA GLN A 186 -11.51 8.82 0.26
C GLN A 186 -11.67 10.16 0.99
N LYS A 187 -10.60 10.94 1.16
CA LYS A 187 -10.64 12.28 1.75
C LYS A 187 -10.96 13.38 0.73
N GLY A 188 -11.01 13.05 -0.57
CA GLY A 188 -11.14 14.04 -1.64
C GLY A 188 -9.88 14.87 -1.87
N GLU A 189 -8.74 14.47 -1.30
CA GLU A 189 -7.45 15.16 -1.39
C GLU A 189 -6.56 14.62 -2.51
N LEU A 190 -7.06 13.68 -3.33
CA LEU A 190 -6.29 13.08 -4.41
C LEU A 190 -6.12 14.08 -5.57
N LEU A 191 -4.92 14.62 -5.70
CA LEU A 191 -4.53 15.51 -6.79
C LEU A 191 -4.22 14.68 -8.04
N THR A 192 -5.18 14.55 -8.95
CA THR A 192 -5.00 13.90 -10.26
C THR A 192 -4.45 14.90 -11.29
N HIS A 193 -4.46 14.55 -12.57
CA HIS A 193 -3.83 15.30 -13.66
C HIS A 193 -4.17 16.80 -13.81
N HIS A 194 -5.20 17.28 -13.11
CA HIS A 194 -5.59 18.70 -13.09
C HIS A 194 -5.13 19.38 -11.80
N LYS A 195 -3.81 19.52 -11.60
CA LYS A 195 -3.22 20.13 -10.39
C LYS A 195 -3.79 21.51 -10.07
N ASP A 196 -3.99 22.34 -11.08
CA ASP A 196 -4.53 23.70 -10.91
C ASP A 196 -5.97 23.70 -10.39
N ARG A 197 -6.79 22.79 -10.91
CA ARG A 197 -8.18 22.62 -10.47
C ARG A 197 -8.27 22.05 -9.05
N ALA A 198 -7.35 21.15 -8.71
CA ALA A 198 -7.27 20.58 -7.38
C ALA A 198 -6.82 21.61 -6.34
N VAL A 199 -5.84 22.46 -6.68
CA VAL A 199 -5.43 23.58 -5.81
C VAL A 199 -6.62 24.51 -5.54
N LEU A 200 -7.37 24.90 -6.58
CA LEU A 200 -8.55 25.74 -6.43
C LEU A 200 -9.66 25.08 -5.58
N THR A 201 -9.81 23.76 -5.65
CA THR A 201 -10.80 23.03 -4.84
C THR A 201 -10.40 22.94 -3.36
N LEU A 202 -9.10 22.88 -3.07
CA LEU A 202 -8.54 22.82 -1.70
C LEU A 202 -8.36 24.20 -1.07
N LEU A 203 -8.26 25.28 -1.89
CA LEU A 203 -8.14 26.64 -1.41
C LEU A 203 -9.49 27.09 -0.78
N ARG A 204 -9.43 27.39 0.49
CA ARG A 204 -10.56 28.00 1.19
C ARG A 204 -10.53 29.51 0.93
N ALA A 205 -11.65 30.07 0.57
CA ALA A 205 -11.78 31.51 0.34
C ALA A 205 -11.24 32.32 1.54
N ASP A 206 -11.54 31.86 2.77
CA ASP A 206 -11.09 32.50 4.01
C ASP A 206 -9.57 32.60 4.15
N SER A 207 -8.79 31.70 3.49
CA SER A 207 -7.33 31.71 3.54
C SER A 207 -6.68 32.59 2.47
N VAL A 208 -7.45 32.98 1.46
CA VAL A 208 -6.96 33.77 0.31
C VAL A 208 -7.47 35.20 0.38
N ILE A 209 -8.62 35.40 1.05
CA ILE A 209 -9.17 36.75 1.24
C ILE A 209 -8.23 37.56 2.15
N GLU A 210 -7.74 38.65 1.61
CA GLU A 210 -6.95 39.63 2.36
C GLU A 210 -7.84 40.29 3.43
N LYS A 211 -7.40 40.27 4.67
CA LYS A 211 -8.11 40.86 5.82
C LYS A 211 -7.40 42.04 6.40
N ASP A 212 -6.12 42.22 6.06
CA ASP A 212 -5.30 43.33 6.55
C ASP A 212 -5.22 44.44 5.50
N PHE A 213 -6.30 45.20 5.41
CA PHE A 213 -6.38 46.37 4.57
C PHE A 213 -6.86 47.59 5.37
N GLN A 214 -6.33 48.78 5.00
CA GLN A 214 -6.75 50.03 5.57
C GLN A 214 -7.86 50.62 4.73
N MET A 215 -8.97 51.02 5.38
CA MET A 215 -10.12 51.67 4.72
C MET A 215 -9.92 53.18 4.72
N VAL A 216 -10.37 53.82 3.67
CA VAL A 216 -10.41 55.28 3.56
C VAL A 216 -11.84 55.76 3.35
N SER A 217 -12.19 56.94 3.88
CA SER A 217 -13.50 57.57 3.69
C SER A 217 -13.46 58.59 2.56
N PRO A 218 -14.54 58.79 1.79
CA PRO A 218 -14.64 59.84 0.77
C PRO A 218 -14.43 61.26 1.33
N GLU A 219 -14.70 61.47 2.62
CA GLU A 219 -14.57 62.75 3.29
C GLU A 219 -13.20 62.97 3.95
N MET A 220 -12.30 61.98 3.85
CA MET A 220 -10.97 62.07 4.46
C MET A 220 -10.10 63.12 3.78
N THR A 221 -9.38 63.92 4.58
CA THR A 221 -8.47 64.89 4.04
C THR A 221 -7.23 64.22 3.43
N LEU A 222 -6.58 64.85 2.44
CA LEU A 222 -5.35 64.34 1.82
C LEU A 222 -4.24 64.06 2.85
N GLY A 223 -4.13 64.89 3.87
CA GLY A 223 -3.15 64.74 4.95
C GLY A 223 -3.41 63.50 5.82
N ASP A 224 -4.64 63.15 6.07
CA ASP A 224 -4.99 61.94 6.81
C ASP A 224 -4.84 60.68 5.93
N MET A 225 -5.17 60.79 4.65
CA MET A 225 -4.93 59.69 3.67
C MET A 225 -3.43 59.36 3.58
N VAL A 226 -2.54 60.35 3.56
CA VAL A 226 -1.08 60.13 3.58
C VAL A 226 -0.63 59.33 4.83
N LYS A 227 -1.24 59.61 6.00
CA LYS A 227 -0.95 58.86 7.23
C LYS A 227 -1.42 57.40 7.13
N VAL A 228 -2.57 57.14 6.52
CA VAL A 228 -3.07 55.78 6.29
C VAL A 228 -2.17 55.03 5.32
N ILE A 229 -1.77 55.66 4.21
CA ILE A 229 -0.86 55.09 3.21
C ILE A 229 0.50 54.76 3.84
N SER A 230 1.03 55.65 4.68
CA SER A 230 2.34 55.43 5.31
C SER A 230 2.35 54.22 6.27
N ARG A 231 1.22 53.82 6.79
CA ARG A 231 1.05 52.65 7.70
C ARG A 231 0.67 51.38 7.01
N SER A 232 0.21 51.46 5.75
CA SER A 232 -0.22 50.35 4.96
C SER A 232 0.93 49.74 4.17
N GLY A 233 1.05 48.44 4.17
CA GLY A 233 1.93 47.69 3.25
C GLY A 233 1.33 47.47 1.86
N ARG A 234 0.17 48.07 1.56
CA ARG A 234 -0.60 47.85 0.33
C ARG A 234 -0.83 49.13 -0.46
N ASN A 235 -1.05 48.96 -1.77
CA ASN A 235 -1.27 50.06 -2.69
C ASN A 235 -2.74 50.27 -3.06
N THR A 236 -3.65 49.44 -2.55
CA THR A 236 -5.09 49.48 -2.82
C THR A 236 -5.83 49.74 -1.52
N PHE A 237 -6.69 50.77 -1.51
CA PHE A 237 -7.48 51.19 -0.36
C PHE A 237 -8.94 51.17 -0.72
N PRO A 238 -9.77 50.33 -0.05
CA PRO A 238 -11.21 50.40 -0.19
C PRO A 238 -11.73 51.75 0.30
N VAL A 239 -12.56 52.40 -0.49
CA VAL A 239 -13.26 53.62 -0.08
C VAL A 239 -14.63 53.22 0.43
N VAL A 240 -14.89 53.48 1.70
CA VAL A 240 -16.12 53.07 2.40
C VAL A 240 -16.78 54.29 2.95
N ASP A 241 -18.07 54.42 2.72
CA ASP A 241 -18.91 55.48 3.31
C ASP A 241 -19.46 55.03 4.69
N GLU A 242 -20.24 55.92 5.34
CA GLU A 242 -20.81 55.64 6.67
C GLU A 242 -21.80 54.46 6.68
N ARG A 243 -22.17 53.91 5.52
CA ARG A 243 -23.10 52.79 5.39
C ARG A 243 -22.45 51.44 5.17
N GLY A 244 -21.11 51.38 4.99
CA GLY A 244 -20.31 50.17 4.84
C GLY A 244 -20.22 49.66 3.41
#